data_360121dbb1d5089a8d1adc6dbc6c22a6
#
_entry.id   360121dbb1d5089a8d1adc6dbc6c22a6
#
_cell.length_a   1.000
_cell.length_b   1.000
_cell.length_c   1.000
_cell.angle_alpha   90.00
_cell.angle_beta   90.00
_cell.angle_gamma   90.00
#
_symmetry.space_group_name_H-M   'P 1'
#
loop_
_entity.id
_entity.type
_entity.pdbx_description
1 polymer ?
#
loop_
_entity_poly.entity_id
_entity_poly.type
_entity_poly.pdbx_seq_one_letter_code
_entity_poly.pdbx_strand_id
1 'polypeptide(L)'
;MVRDSAFITYQKQRTLEEPTCLSSIVSRTALELTDQCVPPSRHIRSLTIHTTNLIPSSGYQQQFSLFEDSEKEQNKIALERTVDDLRRRFGRGIIKRGIVLDNQDIGNFDPRQHIIHPVGFLNGKN
;
A
#
# COMPACT_ATOMS: atom_id res chain seq x y z
N MET A 1 -4.56 -7.81 -7.34
CA MET A 1 -5.01 -7.72 -8.74
C MET A 1 -4.00 -6.90 -9.52
N VAL A 2 -3.54 -7.39 -10.64
CA VAL A 2 -2.60 -6.71 -11.54
C VAL A 2 -3.21 -6.65 -12.93
N ARG A 3 -3.05 -5.54 -13.62
CA ARG A 3 -3.47 -5.37 -15.00
C ARG A 3 -2.25 -5.02 -15.85
N ASP A 4 -2.04 -5.76 -16.93
CA ASP A 4 -0.91 -5.53 -17.84
C ASP A 4 -1.20 -4.47 -18.91
N SER A 5 -0.21 -4.17 -19.73
CA SER A 5 -0.32 -3.21 -20.85
C SER A 5 -1.28 -3.67 -21.95
N ALA A 6 -1.55 -4.97 -22.06
CA ALA A 6 -2.54 -5.55 -22.96
C ALA A 6 -3.97 -5.61 -22.35
N PHE A 7 -4.16 -4.98 -21.17
CA PHE A 7 -5.41 -4.95 -20.41
C PHE A 7 -5.87 -6.32 -19.88
N ILE A 8 -5.00 -7.32 -19.86
CA ILE A 8 -5.27 -8.60 -19.23
C ILE A 8 -5.15 -8.42 -17.71
N THR A 9 -6.10 -8.99 -16.98
CA THR A 9 -6.16 -8.89 -15.52
C THR A 9 -5.77 -10.21 -14.89
N TYR A 10 -4.81 -10.16 -13.97
CA TYR A 10 -4.37 -11.26 -13.13
C TYR A 10 -4.82 -11.00 -11.70
N GLN A 11 -5.36 -12.03 -11.05
CA GLN A 11 -5.82 -11.90 -9.68
C GLN A 11 -5.35 -13.10 -8.88
N LYS A 12 -4.80 -12.84 -7.71
CA LYS A 12 -4.42 -13.85 -6.73
C LYS A 12 -4.67 -13.31 -5.33
N GLN A 13 -5.02 -14.19 -4.42
CA GLN A 13 -5.27 -13.84 -3.03
C GLN A 13 -4.61 -14.86 -2.10
N ARG A 14 -4.30 -14.43 -0.89
CA ARG A 14 -3.79 -15.27 0.19
C ARG A 14 -4.31 -14.74 1.52
N THR A 15 -4.71 -15.64 2.40
CA THR A 15 -5.00 -15.29 3.78
C THR A 15 -3.68 -15.19 4.54
N LEU A 16 -3.50 -14.13 5.31
CA LEU A 16 -2.37 -14.01 6.24
C LEU A 16 -2.62 -14.93 7.43
N GLU A 17 -1.55 -15.52 7.96
CA GLU A 17 -1.62 -16.39 9.15
C GLU A 17 -2.08 -15.59 10.37
N GLU A 18 -1.61 -14.35 10.48
CA GLU A 18 -2.00 -13.43 11.53
C GLU A 18 -2.48 -12.09 10.98
N PRO A 19 -3.48 -11.46 11.62
CA PRO A 19 -3.88 -10.10 11.31
C PRO A 19 -2.73 -9.12 11.52
N THR A 20 -2.53 -8.18 10.59
CA THR A 20 -1.47 -7.19 10.69
C THR A 20 -1.92 -5.82 10.22
N CYS A 21 -1.37 -4.77 10.83
CA CYS A 21 -1.47 -3.40 10.35
C CYS A 21 -0.17 -2.90 9.72
N LEU A 22 0.89 -3.74 9.66
CA LEU A 22 2.19 -3.36 9.14
C LEU A 22 2.18 -3.31 7.61
N SER A 23 2.44 -2.13 7.06
CA SER A 23 2.50 -1.91 5.60
C SER A 23 3.60 -2.74 4.94
N SER A 24 4.67 -3.03 5.65
CA SER A 24 5.78 -3.86 5.17
C SER A 24 5.37 -5.31 4.89
N ILE A 25 4.53 -5.90 5.76
CA ILE A 25 4.02 -7.26 5.59
C ILE A 25 3.06 -7.30 4.41
N VAL A 26 2.11 -6.35 4.34
CA VAL A 26 1.16 -6.25 3.24
C VAL A 26 1.88 -6.08 1.91
N SER A 27 2.89 -5.20 1.85
CA SER A 27 3.66 -4.94 0.62
C SER A 27 4.44 -6.17 0.17
N ARG A 28 5.11 -6.86 1.08
CA ARG A 28 5.87 -8.09 0.77
C ARG A 28 4.95 -9.17 0.23
N THR A 29 3.82 -9.42 0.89
CA THR A 29 2.84 -10.41 0.44
C THR A 29 2.28 -10.04 -0.94
N ALA A 30 2.01 -8.76 -1.19
CA ALA A 30 1.53 -8.30 -2.50
C ALA A 30 2.56 -8.51 -3.60
N LEU A 31 3.84 -8.28 -3.35
CA LEU A 31 4.92 -8.55 -4.30
C LEU A 31 5.03 -10.04 -4.60
N GLU A 32 5.09 -10.89 -3.58
CA GLU A 32 5.13 -12.35 -3.75
C GLU A 32 3.95 -12.88 -4.58
N LEU A 33 2.72 -12.37 -4.33
CA LEU A 33 1.55 -12.75 -5.11
C LEU A 33 1.62 -12.25 -6.56
N THR A 34 2.21 -11.08 -6.78
CA THR A 34 2.42 -10.51 -8.11
C THR A 34 3.38 -11.38 -8.91
N ASP A 35 4.53 -11.72 -8.34
CA ASP A 35 5.54 -12.58 -8.97
C ASP A 35 5.01 -13.96 -9.33
N GLN A 36 4.06 -14.47 -8.53
CA GLN A 36 3.44 -15.77 -8.79
C GLN A 36 2.35 -15.75 -9.85
N CYS A 37 1.77 -14.60 -10.18
CA CYS A 37 0.62 -14.56 -11.09
C CYS A 37 0.88 -13.82 -12.40
N VAL A 38 1.91 -12.95 -12.45
CA VAL A 38 2.23 -12.17 -13.64
C VAL A 38 3.49 -12.73 -14.31
N PRO A 39 3.44 -13.10 -15.60
CA PRO A 39 4.64 -13.52 -16.33
C PRO A 39 5.68 -12.39 -16.36
N PRO A 40 6.98 -12.69 -16.19
CA PRO A 40 8.04 -11.68 -16.16
C PRO A 40 8.16 -10.82 -17.41
N SER A 41 7.67 -11.34 -18.56
CA SER A 41 7.67 -10.64 -19.84
C SER A 41 6.56 -9.58 -19.99
N ARG A 42 5.66 -9.48 -19.02
CA ARG A 42 4.53 -8.56 -19.08
C ARG A 42 4.83 -7.23 -18.39
N HIS A 43 4.52 -6.15 -19.09
CA HIS A 43 4.60 -4.81 -18.52
C HIS A 43 3.35 -4.51 -17.68
N ILE A 44 3.53 -4.21 -16.41
CA ILE A 44 2.44 -3.89 -15.48
C ILE A 44 1.96 -2.47 -15.75
N ARG A 45 0.65 -2.31 -15.99
CA ARG A 45 -0.03 -1.03 -16.13
C ARG A 45 -0.57 -0.53 -14.80
N SER A 46 -1.20 -1.41 -14.01
CA SER A 46 -1.74 -1.05 -12.70
C SER A 46 -1.67 -2.21 -11.73
N LEU A 47 -1.43 -1.86 -10.46
CA LEU A 47 -1.43 -2.78 -9.33
C LEU A 47 -2.47 -2.30 -8.33
N THR A 48 -3.35 -3.22 -7.90
CA THR A 48 -4.35 -2.94 -6.89
C THR A 48 -4.27 -3.96 -5.76
N ILE A 49 -4.18 -3.47 -4.53
CA ILE A 49 -4.20 -4.29 -3.32
C ILE A 49 -5.55 -4.11 -2.65
N HIS A 50 -6.22 -5.22 -2.40
CA HIS A 50 -7.45 -5.26 -1.61
C HIS A 50 -7.19 -6.05 -0.33
N THR A 51 -7.61 -5.51 0.79
CA THR A 51 -7.61 -6.19 2.07
C THR A 51 -9.04 -6.46 2.49
N THR A 52 -9.32 -7.67 2.97
CA THR A 52 -10.64 -8.12 3.43
C THR A 52 -10.53 -8.67 4.84
N ASN A 53 -11.67 -8.95 5.47
CA ASN A 53 -11.75 -9.48 6.84
C ASN A 53 -11.00 -8.58 7.85
N LEU A 54 -11.20 -7.26 7.72
CA LEU A 54 -10.56 -6.29 8.61
C LEU A 54 -11.12 -6.46 10.03
N ILE A 55 -10.21 -6.46 11.01
CA ILE A 55 -10.53 -6.57 12.43
C ILE A 55 -10.23 -5.21 13.08
N PRO A 56 -11.12 -4.67 13.91
CA PRO A 56 -10.85 -3.46 14.68
C PRO A 56 -9.63 -3.66 15.58
N SER A 57 -8.68 -2.73 15.54
CA SER A 57 -7.47 -2.80 16.37
C SER A 57 -7.75 -2.77 17.89
N SER A 58 -8.88 -2.19 18.29
CA SER A 58 -9.29 -2.08 19.69
C SER A 58 -9.77 -3.39 20.32
N GLY A 59 -10.12 -4.39 19.50
CA GLY A 59 -10.63 -5.70 19.96
C GLY A 59 -9.66 -6.85 19.72
N TYR A 60 -8.53 -6.60 19.07
CA TYR A 60 -7.59 -7.65 18.76
C TYR A 60 -6.49 -7.74 19.82
N GLN A 61 -6.51 -8.81 20.59
CA GLN A 61 -5.40 -9.20 21.46
C GLN A 61 -4.47 -10.08 20.64
N GLN A 62 -3.33 -9.52 20.24
CA GLN A 62 -2.30 -10.29 19.55
C GLN A 62 -1.72 -11.30 20.53
N GLN A 63 -1.86 -12.58 20.20
CA GLN A 63 -1.21 -13.65 20.95
C GLN A 63 0.24 -13.71 20.43
N PHE A 64 1.14 -13.10 21.18
CA PHE A 64 2.56 -13.15 20.85
C PHE A 64 3.08 -14.57 21.04
N SER A 65 3.79 -15.08 20.04
CA SER A 65 4.58 -16.29 20.22
C SER A 65 5.70 -16.03 21.24
N LEU A 66 5.94 -16.99 22.11
CA LEU A 66 7.05 -16.93 23.10
C LEU A 66 8.44 -16.76 22.45
N PHE A 67 8.54 -17.00 21.14
CA PHE A 67 9.79 -16.95 20.36
C PHE A 67 9.91 -15.72 19.48
N GLU A 68 8.85 -14.89 19.37
CA GLU A 68 8.91 -13.64 18.62
C GLU A 68 9.26 -12.46 19.53
N ASP A 69 10.08 -11.59 19.00
CA ASP A 69 10.55 -10.37 19.67
C ASP A 69 9.40 -9.34 19.65
N SER A 70 8.43 -9.54 20.56
CA SER A 70 7.20 -8.73 20.66
C SER A 70 7.51 -7.23 20.76
N GLU A 71 8.64 -6.88 21.37
CA GLU A 71 9.08 -5.49 21.50
C GLU A 71 9.45 -4.89 20.15
N LYS A 72 10.12 -5.64 19.29
CA LYS A 72 10.47 -5.17 17.94
C LYS A 72 9.23 -4.96 17.07
N GLU A 73 8.23 -5.80 17.20
CA GLU A 73 7.00 -5.66 16.44
C GLU A 73 6.17 -4.46 16.93
N GLN A 74 6.05 -4.28 18.23
CA GLN A 74 5.41 -3.11 18.81
C GLN A 74 6.11 -1.82 18.38
N ASN A 75 7.45 -1.80 18.36
CA ASN A 75 8.22 -0.65 17.90
C ASN A 75 7.97 -0.34 16.41
N LYS A 76 7.81 -1.36 15.55
CA LYS A 76 7.44 -1.17 14.14
C LYS A 76 6.05 -0.58 14.00
N ILE A 77 5.07 -1.06 14.76
CA ILE A 77 3.69 -0.53 14.76
C ILE A 77 3.70 0.92 15.23
N ALA A 78 4.41 1.23 16.32
CA ALA A 78 4.53 2.58 16.83
C ALA A 78 5.18 3.53 15.81
N LEU A 79 6.22 3.07 15.13
CA LEU A 79 6.89 3.82 14.06
C LEU A 79 5.93 4.12 12.90
N GLU A 80 5.19 3.12 12.39
CA GLU A 80 4.23 3.33 11.30
C GLU A 80 3.14 4.31 11.69
N ARG A 81 2.59 4.21 12.90
CA ARG A 81 1.61 5.17 13.42
C ARG A 81 2.17 6.59 13.48
N THR A 82 3.39 6.75 13.97
CA THR A 82 4.07 8.06 14.04
C THR A 82 4.27 8.64 12.64
N VAL A 83 4.70 7.84 11.68
CA VAL A 83 4.87 8.27 10.28
C VAL A 83 3.53 8.68 9.67
N ASP A 84 2.45 7.95 9.93
CA ASP A 84 1.12 8.27 9.42
C ASP A 84 0.57 9.56 10.05
N ASP A 85 0.80 9.80 11.33
CA ASP A 85 0.42 11.04 12.00
C ASP A 85 1.19 12.24 11.45
N LEU A 86 2.50 12.11 11.20
CA LEU A 86 3.29 13.15 10.56
C LEU A 86 2.80 13.44 9.15
N ARG A 87 2.51 12.40 8.36
CA ARG A 87 1.96 12.57 7.00
C ARG A 87 0.58 13.21 6.98
N ARG A 88 -0.24 12.94 8.00
CA ARG A 88 -1.58 13.55 8.14
C ARG A 88 -1.46 15.04 8.46
N ARG A 89 -0.50 15.43 9.31
CA ARG A 89 -0.30 16.81 9.74
C ARG A 89 0.44 17.67 8.72
N PHE A 90 1.46 17.13 8.07
CA PHE A 90 2.41 17.88 7.23
C PHE A 90 2.38 17.46 5.75
N GLY A 91 1.52 16.52 5.38
CA GLY A 91 1.41 16.03 4.01
C GLY A 91 2.26 14.78 3.75
N ARG A 92 1.87 14.05 2.70
CA ARG A 92 2.46 12.73 2.39
C ARG A 92 3.94 12.78 1.99
N GLY A 93 4.40 13.92 1.48
CA GLY A 93 5.78 14.09 1.00
C GLY A 93 6.81 14.34 2.10
N ILE A 94 6.39 14.59 3.36
CA ILE A 94 7.32 14.96 4.44
C ILE A 94 8.29 13.85 4.82
N ILE A 95 7.83 12.61 4.74
CA ILE A 95 8.64 11.42 5.00
C ILE A 95 8.52 10.48 3.81
N LYS A 96 9.65 10.22 3.16
CA LYS A 96 9.77 9.29 2.03
C LYS A 96 10.71 8.16 2.40
N ARG A 97 10.53 6.99 1.78
CA ARG A 97 11.50 5.89 1.90
C ARG A 97 12.73 6.22 1.05
N GLY A 98 13.95 5.89 1.54
CA GLY A 98 15.19 6.17 0.83
C GLY A 98 15.23 5.63 -0.60
N ILE A 99 14.63 4.46 -0.84
CA ILE A 99 14.58 3.84 -2.17
C ILE A 99 13.89 4.70 -3.25
N VAL A 100 13.03 5.64 -2.86
CA VAL A 100 12.36 6.54 -3.84
C VAL A 100 13.15 7.82 -4.10
N LEU A 101 14.28 8.04 -3.41
CA LEU A 101 15.12 9.23 -3.63
C LEU A 101 15.88 9.15 -4.96
N ASP A 102 16.23 7.96 -5.40
CA ASP A 102 16.94 7.73 -6.67
C ASP A 102 16.03 7.91 -7.89
N ASN A 103 14.71 7.87 -7.70
CA ASN A 103 13.74 8.06 -8.78
C ASN A 103 12.78 9.20 -8.41
N GLN A 104 13.09 10.38 -8.94
CA GLN A 104 12.31 11.60 -8.65
C GLN A 104 10.87 11.53 -9.14
N ASP A 105 10.59 10.81 -10.23
CA ASP A 105 9.24 10.66 -10.77
C ASP A 105 8.35 9.90 -9.80
N ILE A 106 8.88 8.85 -9.18
CA ILE A 106 8.17 8.09 -8.15
C ILE A 106 8.14 8.85 -6.82
N GLY A 107 9.27 9.47 -6.46
CA GLY A 107 9.42 10.17 -5.18
C GLY A 107 8.55 11.42 -5.06
N ASN A 108 8.26 12.10 -6.16
CA ASN A 108 7.47 13.33 -6.21
C ASN A 108 6.04 13.11 -6.69
N PHE A 109 5.65 11.86 -6.95
CA PHE A 109 4.29 11.55 -7.38
C PHE A 109 3.26 11.95 -6.32
N ASP A 110 2.44 12.95 -6.66
CA ASP A 110 1.25 13.33 -5.89
C ASP A 110 0.00 12.88 -6.65
N PRO A 111 -0.72 11.88 -6.15
CA PRO A 111 -1.93 11.39 -6.79
C PRO A 111 -2.99 12.47 -7.01
N ARG A 112 -2.98 13.54 -6.20
CA ARG A 112 -3.95 14.65 -6.31
C ARG A 112 -3.68 15.56 -7.50
N GLN A 113 -2.42 15.67 -7.94
CA GLN A 113 -2.05 16.47 -9.11
C GLN A 113 -2.39 15.78 -10.43
N HIS A 114 -2.61 14.45 -10.39
CA HIS A 114 -2.94 13.64 -11.58
C HIS A 114 -4.41 13.27 -11.67
N ILE A 115 -5.27 13.86 -10.84
CA ILE A 115 -6.71 13.72 -11.00
C ILE A 115 -7.12 14.61 -12.18
N ILE A 116 -7.29 13.98 -13.34
CA ILE A 116 -7.95 14.62 -14.48
C ILE A 116 -9.43 14.69 -14.10
N HIS A 117 -9.84 15.80 -13.53
CA HIS A 117 -11.26 16.12 -13.47
C HIS A 117 -11.72 16.44 -14.90
N PRO A 118 -12.79 15.81 -15.41
CA PRO A 118 -13.42 16.28 -16.63
C PRO A 118 -14.01 17.67 -16.35
N VAL A 119 -13.20 18.70 -16.60
CA VAL A 119 -13.53 20.12 -16.35
C VAL A 119 -14.64 20.63 -17.27
N GLY A 120 -15.23 19.79 -18.08
CA GLY A 120 -16.17 20.21 -19.11
C GLY A 120 -17.67 20.05 -18.80
N PHE A 121 -18.04 19.25 -17.80
CA PHE A 121 -19.45 18.86 -17.66
C PHE A 121 -20.26 19.66 -16.62
N LEU A 122 -19.60 20.45 -15.76
CA LEU A 122 -20.31 21.19 -14.69
C LEU A 122 -20.24 22.71 -14.79
N ASN A 123 -19.57 23.28 -15.78
CA ASN A 123 -19.64 24.72 -16.07
C ASN A 123 -20.63 24.98 -17.19
N GLY A 124 -21.88 24.55 -17.02
CA GLY A 124 -23.00 25.14 -17.71
C GLY A 124 -23.17 26.57 -17.21
N LYS A 125 -22.69 27.53 -17.97
CA LYS A 125 -23.00 28.95 -17.76
C LYS A 125 -24.52 29.14 -17.84
N ASN A 126 -25.10 29.66 -16.78
CA ASN A 126 -26.23 30.57 -16.89
C ASN A 126 -25.68 31.96 -17.22
#